data_101676aff47b98567bab3e1ddd4f97b8
#
_entry.id   101676aff47b98567bab3e1ddd4f97b8
#
_cell.length_a   1.000
_cell.length_b   1.000
_cell.length_c   1.000
_cell.angle_alpha   90.00
_cell.angle_beta   90.00
_cell.angle_gamma   90.00
#
_symmetry.space_group_name_H-M   'P 1'
#
loop_
_entity.id
_entity.type
_entity.pdbx_description
1 polymer ?
#
loop_
_entity_poly.entity_id
_entity_poly.type
_entity_poly.pdbx_seq_one_letter_code
_entity_poly.pdbx_strand_id
1 'polypeptide(L)'
;MFYALILLLAASLLTNFVLPLRLAYSDSLTGGVLTQRIGNLDVELKTFPSKPLAGENTKIFLRIGSINGGDLADVPIAIKLYKQGDEIHKSNTIVVPDGHYTYTYEFAKPDTYGFNIEIQDQVATRGTGSTPLSSPEIQNLLFVFPITVNSKPFIGLFNLQTALVVGIVVAVSAFIFFTIVKKRKMKRTSYGPTGKI
;
A
#
# COMPACT_ATOMS: atom_id res chain seq x y z
N MET A 1 -23.68 -34.01 -24.54
CA MET A 1 -22.94 -32.91 -25.17
C MET A 1 -23.18 -31.54 -24.51
N PHE A 2 -24.43 -31.18 -24.23
CA PHE A 2 -24.78 -29.86 -23.65
C PHE A 2 -24.17 -29.58 -22.27
N TYR A 3 -24.09 -30.56 -21.37
CA TYR A 3 -23.50 -30.41 -20.03
C TYR A 3 -21.98 -30.20 -20.06
N ALA A 4 -21.28 -30.77 -21.02
CA ALA A 4 -19.84 -30.61 -21.19
C ALA A 4 -19.52 -29.14 -21.60
N LEU A 5 -20.35 -28.54 -22.44
CA LEU A 5 -20.19 -27.15 -22.88
C LEU A 5 -20.39 -26.17 -21.73
N ILE A 6 -21.39 -26.42 -20.86
CA ILE A 6 -21.67 -25.58 -19.67
C ILE A 6 -20.52 -25.66 -18.66
N LEU A 7 -19.96 -26.86 -18.45
CA LEU A 7 -18.80 -27.05 -17.57
C LEU A 7 -17.55 -26.34 -18.08
N LEU A 8 -17.30 -26.39 -19.40
CA LEU A 8 -16.18 -25.70 -20.05
C LEU A 8 -16.33 -24.16 -19.95
N LEU A 9 -17.54 -23.63 -20.12
CA LEU A 9 -17.81 -22.20 -19.98
C LEU A 9 -17.65 -21.73 -18.52
N ALA A 10 -18.12 -22.52 -17.54
CA ALA A 10 -17.93 -22.23 -16.13
C ALA A 10 -16.46 -22.27 -15.71
N ALA A 11 -15.68 -23.23 -16.22
CA ALA A 11 -14.24 -23.33 -15.97
C ALA A 11 -13.47 -22.16 -16.58
N SER A 12 -13.83 -21.71 -17.79
CA SER A 12 -13.20 -20.57 -18.45
C SER A 12 -13.52 -19.24 -17.74
N LEU A 13 -14.69 -19.08 -17.16
CA LEU A 13 -15.06 -17.93 -16.33
C LEU A 13 -14.30 -17.92 -15.01
N LEU A 14 -14.11 -19.08 -14.38
CA LEU A 14 -13.32 -19.20 -13.12
C LEU A 14 -11.84 -18.87 -13.33
N THR A 15 -11.24 -19.31 -14.44
CA THR A 15 -9.82 -19.04 -14.74
C THR A 15 -9.56 -17.56 -15.01
N ASN A 16 -10.48 -16.84 -15.67
CA ASN A 16 -10.36 -15.42 -15.89
C ASN A 16 -10.58 -14.57 -14.61
N PHE A 17 -11.20 -15.14 -13.58
CA PHE A 17 -11.48 -14.45 -12.33
C PHE A 17 -10.39 -14.64 -11.26
N VAL A 18 -9.68 -15.77 -11.29
CA VAL A 18 -8.64 -16.08 -10.30
C VAL A 18 -7.28 -15.50 -10.67
N LEU A 19 -6.99 -15.30 -11.96
CA LEU A 19 -5.71 -14.77 -12.43
C LEU A 19 -5.41 -13.30 -12.02
N PRO A 20 -6.36 -12.35 -12.04
CA PRO A 20 -6.03 -10.98 -11.67
C PRO A 20 -5.78 -10.77 -10.17
N LEU A 21 -6.25 -11.67 -9.31
CA LEU A 21 -6.04 -11.56 -7.86
C LEU A 21 -4.59 -11.81 -7.41
N ARG A 22 -3.78 -12.50 -8.22
CA ARG A 22 -2.38 -12.77 -7.89
C ARG A 22 -1.40 -11.69 -8.36
N LEU A 23 -1.78 -10.85 -9.32
CA LEU A 23 -0.90 -9.81 -9.87
C LEU A 23 -0.92 -8.49 -9.07
N ALA A 24 -1.83 -8.33 -8.12
CA ALA A 24 -1.94 -7.11 -7.31
C ALA A 24 -1.00 -7.07 -6.10
N TYR A 25 -0.23 -8.12 -5.83
CA TYR A 25 0.66 -8.22 -4.66
C TYR A 25 2.14 -8.35 -5.00
N SER A 26 2.53 -7.96 -6.18
CA SER A 26 3.93 -7.71 -6.50
C SER A 26 4.22 -6.25 -6.13
N ASP A 27 4.32 -5.98 -4.83
CA ASP A 27 4.95 -4.75 -4.36
C ASP A 27 6.42 -4.87 -4.72
N SER A 28 6.79 -4.29 -5.86
CA SER A 28 8.18 -4.23 -6.25
C SER A 28 8.88 -3.45 -5.15
N LEU A 29 9.90 -4.05 -4.55
CA LEU A 29 10.83 -3.44 -3.60
C LEU A 29 11.60 -2.23 -4.18
N THR A 30 11.18 -1.73 -5.32
CA THR A 30 11.64 -0.51 -5.98
C THR A 30 10.81 0.72 -5.59
N GLY A 31 10.38 0.82 -4.34
CA GLY A 31 9.95 2.06 -3.75
C GLY A 31 11.16 3.00 -3.79
N GLY A 32 11.07 4.08 -4.59
CA GLY A 32 12.17 5.00 -4.80
C GLY A 32 12.71 5.51 -3.46
N VAL A 33 14.02 5.47 -3.31
CA VAL A 33 14.71 6.16 -2.23
C VAL A 33 14.67 7.64 -2.58
N LEU A 34 14.14 8.47 -1.70
CA LEU A 34 14.22 9.92 -1.81
C LEU A 34 15.53 10.37 -1.15
N THR A 35 16.34 11.09 -1.90
CA THR A 35 17.63 11.58 -1.40
C THR A 35 17.67 13.10 -1.48
N GLN A 36 18.13 13.74 -0.41
CA GLN A 36 18.39 15.17 -0.38
C GLN A 36 19.80 15.43 0.18
N ARG A 37 20.45 16.43 -0.40
CA ARG A 37 21.80 16.86 -0.03
C ARG A 37 21.81 18.32 0.37
N ILE A 38 22.40 18.61 1.51
CA ILE A 38 22.65 19.97 1.98
C ILE A 38 24.07 20.05 2.55
N GLY A 39 24.93 20.84 1.93
CA GLY A 39 26.33 20.89 2.29
C GLY A 39 27.00 19.51 2.13
N ASN A 40 27.59 19.01 3.19
CA ASN A 40 28.27 17.71 3.23
C ASN A 40 27.36 16.56 3.69
N LEU A 41 26.10 16.83 3.96
CA LEU A 41 25.13 15.83 4.42
C LEU A 41 24.31 15.26 3.28
N ASP A 42 24.13 13.95 3.32
CA ASP A 42 23.29 13.17 2.44
C ASP A 42 22.23 12.45 3.28
N VAL A 43 20.94 12.78 3.06
CA VAL A 43 19.84 12.19 3.79
C VAL A 43 18.98 11.41 2.81
N GLU A 44 18.79 10.13 3.09
CA GLU A 44 17.95 9.23 2.31
C GLU A 44 16.73 8.82 3.11
N LEU A 45 15.60 8.78 2.44
CA LEU A 45 14.32 8.36 3.01
C LEU A 45 13.68 7.29 2.13
N LYS A 46 13.20 6.21 2.75
CA LYS A 46 12.44 5.16 2.11
C LYS A 46 11.23 4.80 2.96
N THR A 47 10.08 4.56 2.33
CA THR A 47 8.87 4.10 3.03
C THR A 47 8.61 2.61 2.79
N PHE A 48 8.01 1.96 3.77
CA PHE A 48 7.44 0.62 3.62
C PHE A 48 6.03 0.58 4.27
N PRO A 49 5.01 0.24 3.49
CA PRO A 49 5.04 -0.03 2.05
C PRO A 49 5.50 1.18 1.22
N SER A 50 5.98 0.93 -0.01
CA SER A 50 6.44 1.99 -0.92
C SER A 50 5.33 2.95 -1.34
N LYS A 51 4.09 2.49 -1.24
CA LYS A 51 2.86 3.28 -1.40
C LYS A 51 2.06 3.21 -0.10
N PRO A 52 2.31 4.10 0.84
CA PRO A 52 1.59 4.17 2.10
C PRO A 52 0.08 4.26 1.90
N LEU A 53 -0.67 3.60 2.78
CA LEU A 53 -2.14 3.64 2.78
C LEU A 53 -2.64 4.33 4.04
N ALA A 54 -3.67 5.15 3.89
CA ALA A 54 -4.30 5.83 5.02
C ALA A 54 -4.88 4.81 6.02
N GLY A 55 -4.66 5.05 7.32
CA GLY A 55 -5.07 4.16 8.41
C GLY A 55 -4.25 2.87 8.49
N GLU A 56 -3.02 2.87 7.96
CA GLU A 56 -2.07 1.77 8.11
C GLU A 56 -0.70 2.27 8.56
N ASN A 57 -0.02 1.45 9.37
CA ASN A 57 1.32 1.77 9.82
C ASN A 57 2.31 1.78 8.65
N THR A 58 2.97 2.91 8.48
CA THR A 58 4.05 3.09 7.52
C THR A 58 5.37 3.15 8.25
N LYS A 59 6.32 2.29 7.89
CA LYS A 59 7.70 2.39 8.33
C LYS A 59 8.46 3.33 7.41
N ILE A 60 9.15 4.29 7.99
CA ILE A 60 9.96 5.29 7.29
C ILE A 60 11.40 5.04 7.71
N PHE A 61 12.19 4.55 6.76
CA PHE A 61 13.61 4.30 6.97
C PHE A 61 14.39 5.54 6.58
N LEU A 62 15.23 5.98 7.48
CA LEU A 62 16.11 7.12 7.34
C LEU A 62 17.55 6.66 7.32
N ARG A 63 18.34 7.25 6.42
CA ARG A 63 19.80 7.15 6.45
C ARG A 63 20.38 8.56 6.40
N ILE A 64 21.31 8.85 7.30
CA ILE A 64 22.00 10.12 7.39
C ILE A 64 23.50 9.83 7.22
N GLY A 65 24.06 10.33 6.15
CA GLY A 65 25.45 10.10 5.79
C GLY A 65 26.16 11.35 5.33
N SER A 66 27.44 11.19 5.03
CA SER A 66 28.28 12.19 4.37
C SER A 66 28.31 11.94 2.87
N ILE A 67 28.41 13.01 2.06
CA ILE A 67 28.59 12.91 0.59
C ILE A 67 29.86 12.15 0.19
N ASN A 68 30.87 12.09 1.07
CA ASN A 68 32.11 11.34 0.84
C ASN A 68 31.99 9.84 1.12
N GLY A 69 30.77 9.38 1.45
CA GLY A 69 30.48 8.00 1.83
C GLY A 69 30.78 7.75 3.31
N GLY A 70 29.85 7.17 4.00
CA GLY A 70 29.91 6.85 5.43
C GLY A 70 28.71 7.41 6.17
N ASP A 71 28.22 6.61 7.08
CA ASP A 71 27.08 6.97 7.91
C ASP A 71 27.55 7.83 9.08
N LEU A 72 26.71 8.77 9.51
CA LEU A 72 27.03 9.68 10.59
C LEU A 72 26.45 9.16 11.91
N ALA A 73 27.31 9.03 12.91
CA ALA A 73 26.89 8.59 14.24
C ALA A 73 26.45 9.75 15.13
N ASP A 74 25.59 9.43 16.10
CA ASP A 74 25.11 10.33 17.15
C ASP A 74 24.49 11.63 16.63
N VAL A 75 23.72 11.54 15.53
CA VAL A 75 23.08 12.71 14.91
C VAL A 75 21.77 13.05 15.63
N PRO A 76 21.67 14.22 16.29
CA PRO A 76 20.41 14.64 16.89
C PRO A 76 19.47 15.19 15.80
N ILE A 77 18.27 14.59 15.69
CA ILE A 77 17.24 14.98 14.74
C ILE A 77 15.93 15.29 15.44
N ALA A 78 15.09 16.11 14.81
CA ALA A 78 13.67 16.22 15.11
C ALA A 78 12.88 15.95 13.84
N ILE A 79 11.79 15.18 13.96
CA ILE A 79 10.90 14.85 12.87
C ILE A 79 9.64 15.67 13.00
N LYS A 80 9.26 16.36 11.92
CA LYS A 80 8.01 17.12 11.84
C LYS A 80 7.21 16.65 10.62
N LEU A 81 5.92 16.49 10.79
CA LEU A 81 5.00 16.16 9.71
C LEU A 81 4.09 17.36 9.43
N TYR A 82 3.99 17.69 8.15
CA TYR A 82 3.14 18.75 7.67
C TYR A 82 2.09 18.22 6.71
N LYS A 83 0.91 18.80 6.76
CA LYS A 83 -0.16 18.56 5.82
C LYS A 83 -0.74 19.90 5.36
N GLN A 84 -0.70 20.18 4.06
CA GLN A 84 -1.22 21.43 3.48
C GLN A 84 -0.65 22.71 4.15
N GLY A 85 0.57 22.62 4.69
CA GLY A 85 1.24 23.72 5.38
C GLY A 85 1.12 23.71 6.91
N ASP A 86 0.18 22.96 7.46
CA ASP A 86 -0.02 22.84 8.90
C ASP A 86 0.86 21.76 9.50
N GLU A 87 1.54 22.03 10.61
CA GLU A 87 2.25 21.04 11.41
C GLU A 87 1.24 20.15 12.14
N ILE A 88 1.20 18.87 11.77
CA ILE A 88 0.27 17.90 12.35
C ILE A 88 0.93 16.98 13.37
N HIS A 89 2.25 16.91 13.37
CA HIS A 89 3.02 16.11 14.31
C HIS A 89 4.45 16.62 14.43
N LYS A 90 5.00 16.53 15.66
CA LYS A 90 6.39 16.83 15.96
C LYS A 90 6.92 15.82 16.97
N SER A 91 8.08 15.23 16.68
CA SER A 91 8.78 14.35 17.62
C SER A 91 9.58 15.16 18.64
N ASN A 92 9.93 14.54 19.76
CA ASN A 92 11.06 14.99 20.56
C ASN A 92 12.36 14.83 19.77
N THR A 93 13.44 15.42 20.27
CA THR A 93 14.77 15.18 19.73
C THR A 93 15.16 13.70 19.87
N ILE A 94 15.58 13.09 18.76
CA ILE A 94 16.00 11.70 18.64
C ILE A 94 17.48 11.71 18.29
N VAL A 95 18.31 10.99 19.02
CA VAL A 95 19.72 10.79 18.65
C VAL A 95 19.80 9.53 17.80
N VAL A 96 20.32 9.65 16.58
CA VAL A 96 20.53 8.54 15.64
C VAL A 96 21.96 8.03 15.81
N PRO A 97 22.15 6.80 16.40
CA PRO A 97 23.48 6.39 16.86
C PRO A 97 24.42 5.99 15.72
N ASP A 98 23.92 5.44 14.64
CA ASP A 98 24.69 4.84 13.53
C ASP A 98 24.31 5.36 12.14
N GLY A 99 23.64 6.52 12.09
CA GLY A 99 23.16 7.09 10.83
C GLY A 99 21.90 6.46 10.28
N HIS A 100 21.37 5.41 10.92
CA HIS A 100 20.15 4.74 10.49
C HIS A 100 19.04 4.88 11.54
N TYR A 101 17.85 5.20 11.07
CA TYR A 101 16.69 5.31 11.95
C TYR A 101 15.42 4.80 11.27
N THR A 102 14.57 4.12 12.02
CA THR A 102 13.27 3.69 11.54
C THR A 102 12.18 4.38 12.35
N TYR A 103 11.40 5.20 11.67
CA TYR A 103 10.24 5.86 12.23
C TYR A 103 8.97 5.16 11.76
N THR A 104 8.00 4.95 12.66
CA THR A 104 6.70 4.36 12.30
C THR A 104 5.61 5.39 12.53
N TYR A 105 4.78 5.60 11.51
CA TYR A 105 3.68 6.54 11.57
C TYR A 105 2.44 6.03 10.84
N GLU A 106 1.25 6.29 11.41
CA GLU A 106 -0.03 6.00 10.78
C GLU A 106 -0.63 7.29 10.23
N PHE A 107 -0.73 7.38 8.91
CA PHE A 107 -1.33 8.52 8.23
C PHE A 107 -2.86 8.40 8.25
N ALA A 108 -3.56 9.33 8.91
CA ALA A 108 -5.01 9.23 9.10
C ALA A 108 -5.84 9.37 7.82
N LYS A 109 -5.34 10.09 6.81
CA LYS A 109 -6.07 10.40 5.56
C LYS A 109 -5.16 10.29 4.35
N PRO A 110 -5.71 9.96 3.16
CA PRO A 110 -4.95 10.03 1.92
C PRO A 110 -4.65 11.50 1.58
N ASP A 111 -3.37 11.80 1.36
CA ASP A 111 -2.89 13.14 0.97
C ASP A 111 -1.38 13.07 0.68
N THR A 112 -0.79 14.20 0.30
CA THR A 112 0.67 14.37 0.29
C THR A 112 1.11 15.09 1.57
N TYR A 113 1.97 14.43 2.32
CA TYR A 113 2.53 14.93 3.57
C TYR A 113 3.98 15.40 3.36
N GLY A 114 4.34 16.51 3.99
CA GLY A 114 5.75 16.91 4.13
C GLY A 114 6.37 16.20 5.34
N PHE A 115 7.33 15.33 5.12
CA PHE A 115 8.13 14.72 6.17
C PHE A 115 9.43 15.51 6.31
N ASN A 116 9.53 16.29 7.35
CA ASN A 116 10.62 17.21 7.59
C ASN A 116 11.56 16.64 8.66
N ILE A 117 12.85 16.62 8.35
CA ILE A 117 13.90 16.21 9.25
C ILE A 117 14.75 17.43 9.55
N GLU A 118 14.75 17.83 10.79
CA GLU A 118 15.57 18.94 11.29
C GLU A 118 16.78 18.36 12.02
N ILE A 119 17.97 18.53 11.45
CA ILE A 119 19.21 18.11 12.07
C ILE A 119 19.72 19.25 12.95
N GLN A 120 19.90 18.95 14.23
CA GLN A 120 20.33 19.93 15.23
C GLN A 120 21.86 20.02 15.29
N ASP A 121 22.39 21.21 15.42
CA ASP A 121 23.76 21.66 15.11
C ASP A 121 24.93 21.05 15.91
N GLN A 122 24.76 19.97 16.66
CA GLN A 122 25.91 19.32 17.29
C GLN A 122 26.83 18.56 16.33
N VAL A 123 26.41 18.35 15.08
CA VAL A 123 27.16 17.55 14.08
C VAL A 123 28.16 18.41 13.31
N ALA A 124 27.93 19.70 13.18
CA ALA A 124 28.83 20.61 12.45
C ALA A 124 30.20 20.77 13.10
N THR A 125 30.35 20.44 14.39
CA THR A 125 31.62 20.63 15.16
C THR A 125 32.51 19.41 15.26
N ARG A 126 32.05 18.20 14.83
CA ARG A 126 32.87 16.97 14.91
C ARG A 126 33.57 16.56 13.60
N GLY A 127 33.51 17.39 12.56
CA GLY A 127 34.36 17.24 11.38
C GLY A 127 35.81 17.50 11.76
N THR A 128 36.64 16.46 11.72
CA THR A 128 38.06 16.42 11.93
C THR A 128 38.82 17.68 11.49
N GLY A 129 39.39 18.42 12.44
CA GLY A 129 40.46 19.36 12.17
C GLY A 129 40.13 20.83 12.34
N SER A 130 40.41 21.30 13.55
CA SER A 130 40.96 22.61 13.90
C SER A 130 40.56 23.83 13.05
N THR A 131 39.55 24.50 13.44
CA THR A 131 39.49 25.95 13.75
C THR A 131 38.12 26.25 14.31
N PRO A 132 38.01 26.91 15.49
CA PRO A 132 36.72 27.40 15.94
C PRO A 132 36.36 28.59 15.05
N LEU A 133 35.46 28.38 14.10
CA LEU A 133 34.76 29.47 13.44
C LEU A 133 33.89 30.14 14.50
N SER A 134 34.32 31.32 14.87
CA SER A 134 33.62 32.26 15.74
C SER A 134 32.31 32.69 15.09
N SER A 135 31.23 32.04 15.44
CA SER A 135 29.86 32.50 15.58
C SER A 135 28.94 31.30 15.72
N PRO A 136 28.18 31.13 16.81
CA PRO A 136 27.19 30.10 16.93
C PRO A 136 25.93 30.56 16.21
N GLU A 137 25.95 30.57 14.90
CA GLU A 137 24.70 30.55 14.14
C GLU A 137 24.28 29.09 14.05
N ILE A 138 23.45 28.69 15.01
CA ILE A 138 22.83 27.34 15.04
C ILE A 138 21.97 27.25 13.79
N GLN A 139 22.54 26.78 12.69
CA GLN A 139 21.81 26.51 11.48
C GLN A 139 21.23 25.10 11.57
N ASN A 140 19.99 25.00 12.05
CA ASN A 140 19.23 23.77 11.91
C ASN A 140 19.07 23.45 10.42
N LEU A 141 19.66 22.34 9.97
CA LEU A 141 19.49 21.90 8.59
C LEU A 141 18.15 21.19 8.43
N LEU A 142 17.33 21.69 7.50
CA LEU A 142 16.00 21.17 7.25
C LEU A 142 15.96 20.38 5.93
N PHE A 143 15.62 19.11 6.01
CA PHE A 143 15.36 18.25 4.89
C PHE A 143 13.86 18.00 4.76
N VAL A 144 13.30 18.15 3.56
CA VAL A 144 11.85 18.04 3.32
C VAL A 144 11.54 16.99 2.29
N PHE A 145 10.88 15.90 2.69
CA PHE A 145 10.53 14.79 1.82
C PHE A 145 9.01 14.71 1.63
N PRO A 146 8.49 14.75 0.39
CA PRO A 146 7.09 14.51 0.14
C PRO A 146 6.76 13.02 0.26
N ILE A 147 5.76 12.66 1.07
CA ILE A 147 5.23 11.31 1.18
C ILE A 147 3.78 11.32 0.70
N THR A 148 3.50 10.65 -0.40
CA THR A 148 2.14 10.51 -0.92
C THR A 148 1.48 9.27 -0.31
N VAL A 149 0.37 9.49 0.38
CA VAL A 149 -0.43 8.45 1.04
C VAL A 149 -1.69 8.22 0.23
N ASN A 150 -1.94 6.97 -0.14
CA ASN A 150 -3.08 6.60 -0.95
C ASN A 150 -4.29 6.20 -0.08
N SER A 151 -5.49 6.28 -0.67
CA SER A 151 -6.68 5.68 -0.06
C SER A 151 -6.59 4.16 -0.10
N LYS A 152 -7.15 3.51 0.91
CA LYS A 152 -7.37 2.05 0.84
C LYS A 152 -8.28 1.73 -0.35
N PRO A 153 -7.96 0.70 -1.13
CA PRO A 153 -8.85 0.28 -2.21
C PRO A 153 -10.22 -0.07 -1.61
N PHE A 154 -11.27 0.51 -2.18
CA PHE A 154 -12.63 0.22 -1.74
C PHE A 154 -13.02 -1.21 -2.16
N ILE A 155 -12.82 -2.16 -1.25
CA ILE A 155 -13.14 -3.59 -1.47
C ILE A 155 -14.65 -3.81 -1.69
N GLY A 156 -15.50 -2.86 -1.27
CA GLY A 156 -16.96 -2.97 -1.37
C GLY A 156 -17.51 -3.13 -2.80
N LEU A 157 -16.85 -2.58 -3.82
CA LEU A 157 -17.28 -2.74 -5.22
C LEU A 157 -17.03 -4.16 -5.74
N PHE A 158 -15.98 -4.84 -5.27
CA PHE A 158 -15.74 -6.23 -5.63
C PHE A 158 -16.80 -7.17 -5.05
N ASN A 159 -17.25 -6.92 -3.83
CA ASN A 159 -18.30 -7.72 -3.21
C ASN A 159 -19.65 -7.56 -3.91
N LEU A 160 -19.99 -6.36 -4.37
CA LEU A 160 -21.25 -6.12 -5.10
C LEU A 160 -21.21 -6.79 -6.48
N GLN A 161 -20.11 -6.67 -7.20
CA GLN A 161 -19.97 -7.23 -8.55
C GLN A 161 -19.89 -8.77 -8.50
N THR A 162 -19.18 -9.34 -7.53
CA THR A 162 -19.15 -10.79 -7.27
C THR A 162 -20.51 -11.31 -6.82
N ALA A 163 -21.22 -10.60 -5.94
CA ALA A 163 -22.56 -10.98 -5.50
C ALA A 163 -23.54 -10.97 -6.67
N LEU A 164 -23.46 -10.01 -7.58
CA LEU A 164 -24.31 -9.91 -8.76
C LEU A 164 -24.05 -11.05 -9.74
N VAL A 165 -22.77 -11.37 -10.01
CA VAL A 165 -22.41 -12.50 -10.89
C VAL A 165 -22.85 -13.84 -10.30
N VAL A 166 -22.63 -14.06 -9.00
CA VAL A 166 -23.07 -15.28 -8.31
C VAL A 166 -24.59 -15.38 -8.33
N GLY A 167 -25.30 -14.27 -8.09
CA GLY A 167 -26.76 -14.22 -8.15
C GLY A 167 -27.30 -14.59 -9.52
N ILE A 168 -26.70 -14.11 -10.61
CA ILE A 168 -27.10 -14.46 -11.99
C ILE A 168 -26.86 -15.96 -12.26
N VAL A 169 -25.71 -16.50 -11.87
CA VAL A 169 -25.38 -17.92 -12.06
C VAL A 169 -26.38 -18.83 -11.34
N VAL A 170 -26.74 -18.49 -10.09
CA VAL A 170 -27.72 -19.24 -9.31
C VAL A 170 -29.10 -19.16 -9.94
N ALA A 171 -29.55 -17.98 -10.39
CA ALA A 171 -30.83 -17.81 -11.04
C ALA A 171 -30.95 -18.60 -12.36
N VAL A 172 -29.93 -18.57 -13.20
CA VAL A 172 -29.86 -19.34 -14.46
C VAL A 172 -29.89 -20.84 -14.17
N SER A 173 -29.13 -21.29 -13.18
CA SER A 173 -29.10 -22.71 -12.78
C SER A 173 -30.46 -23.21 -12.31
N ALA A 174 -31.14 -22.42 -11.47
CA ALA A 174 -32.49 -22.73 -10.99
C ALA A 174 -33.51 -22.76 -12.12
N PHE A 175 -33.44 -21.83 -13.08
CA PHE A 175 -34.30 -21.81 -14.25
C PHE A 175 -34.14 -23.05 -15.13
N ILE A 176 -32.88 -23.47 -15.40
CA ILE A 176 -32.58 -24.69 -16.16
C ILE A 176 -33.14 -25.92 -15.44
N PHE A 177 -32.91 -26.02 -14.13
CA PHE A 177 -33.43 -27.11 -13.32
C PHE A 177 -34.96 -27.21 -13.39
N PHE A 178 -35.66 -26.09 -13.24
CA PHE A 178 -37.11 -26.05 -13.30
C PHE A 178 -37.67 -26.47 -14.66
N THR A 179 -37.04 -26.04 -15.75
CA THR A 179 -37.44 -26.43 -17.11
C THR A 179 -37.25 -27.93 -17.38
N ILE A 180 -36.17 -28.53 -16.84
CA ILE A 180 -35.94 -29.98 -16.97
C ILE A 180 -36.99 -30.79 -16.18
N VAL A 181 -37.28 -30.37 -14.95
CA VAL A 181 -38.28 -31.05 -14.10
C VAL A 181 -39.67 -30.95 -14.71
N LYS A 182 -40.07 -29.79 -15.26
CA LYS A 182 -41.34 -29.59 -15.95
C LYS A 182 -41.45 -30.51 -17.18
N LYS A 183 -40.42 -30.63 -18.00
CA LYS A 183 -40.42 -31.54 -19.15
C LYS A 183 -40.52 -33.01 -18.74
N ARG A 184 -39.93 -33.44 -17.62
CA ARG A 184 -40.05 -34.82 -17.12
C ARG A 184 -41.46 -35.17 -16.61
N LYS A 185 -42.14 -34.20 -15.97
CA LYS A 185 -43.52 -34.40 -15.51
C LYS A 185 -44.50 -34.53 -16.68
N MET A 186 -44.37 -33.74 -17.74
CA MET A 186 -45.25 -33.82 -18.92
C MET A 186 -45.10 -35.15 -19.67
N LYS A 187 -43.94 -35.77 -19.72
CA LYS A 187 -43.76 -37.09 -20.36
C LYS A 187 -44.40 -38.26 -19.57
N ARG A 188 -44.57 -38.12 -18.24
CA ARG A 188 -45.22 -39.19 -17.43
C ARG A 188 -46.72 -39.18 -17.52
N THR A 189 -47.39 -38.08 -17.84
CA THR A 189 -48.82 -37.99 -17.99
C THR A 189 -49.32 -38.44 -19.35
N SER A 190 -48.45 -38.63 -20.34
CA SER A 190 -48.81 -39.11 -21.69
C SER A 190 -48.92 -40.65 -21.84
N TYR A 191 -48.55 -41.41 -20.80
CA TYR A 191 -48.80 -42.88 -20.76
C TYR A 191 -49.96 -43.17 -19.84
N GLY A 192 -51.18 -42.85 -20.30
CA GLY A 192 -52.39 -43.32 -19.67
C GLY A 192 -52.53 -44.85 -19.86
N PRO A 193 -53.09 -45.58 -18.88
CA PRO A 193 -53.28 -47.00 -19.00
C PRO A 193 -54.31 -47.28 -20.13
N THR A 194 -53.84 -47.90 -21.21
CA THR A 194 -54.73 -48.54 -22.17
C THR A 194 -55.49 -49.64 -21.44
N GLY A 195 -56.74 -49.37 -21.11
CA GLY A 195 -57.66 -50.34 -20.53
C GLY A 195 -57.78 -51.55 -21.48
N LYS A 196 -57.54 -52.72 -20.94
CA LYS A 196 -57.97 -53.99 -21.54
C LYS A 196 -59.43 -54.21 -21.17
N ILE A 197 -60.27 -54.36 -22.17
CA ILE A 197 -61.54 -55.08 -22.09
C ILE A 197 -61.26 -56.49 -22.45
#